data_26a317bc3394a490ec14ef310676cf2f
#
_entry.id   26a317bc3394a490ec14ef310676cf2f
#
_cell.length_a   1.000
_cell.length_b   1.000
_cell.length_c   1.000
_cell.angle_alpha   90.00
_cell.angle_beta   90.00
_cell.angle_gamma   90.00
#
_symmetry.space_group_name_H-M   'P 1'
#
loop_
_entity.id
_entity.type
_entity.pdbx_description
1 polymer ?
#
loop_
_entity_poly.entity_id
_entity_poly.type
_entity_poly.pdbx_seq_one_letter_code
_entity_poly.pdbx_strand_id
1 'polypeptide(L)'
;MGEDIRGKTIAVIGGGPGGSATAIRLMHLSRERGLGVRVVLFEGKDFERHYNQCVGVLSPPIEEILRGRLAVELPYEIFKRQIYGYRLHAGGKEILLVGAHRAGATYAVRRVMFDRFLLECAERAGVEVSRSRVTGIDFPPTGRYLRKGRRDRVFLYTEGGMLKADAVVGAFGLDDGMIDIFETATGGRYRRPGKFIQTYVAKIHVEPSFIEKKLGDIIYAYLFPPGIPNLEFGAITPKGDHIIVNVAGADAAVEDIFAFLSTDVVRDHLPPVSLDEQEVYRGKFPGAPSRGAVGDLYLTVGDATGWLRPFKGKGINMAIETGILAADTLVECGISLASFRRYEERTRLLREDYLYGTWMRNLCKVGEVMGTLGTVLSMAKVDQGIHDALFNAVSGHDSFRNIFRRYARPAVLADVAWNYLNDRRRKA
;
A
#
# COMPACT_ATOMS: atom_id res chain seq x y z
N MET A 1 8.49 -1.25 -32.18
CA MET A 1 8.73 -0.13 -31.26
C MET A 1 7.39 0.52 -30.95
N GLY A 2 7.12 0.92 -29.70
CA GLY A 2 5.92 1.66 -29.34
C GLY A 2 5.90 3.05 -29.98
N GLU A 3 4.73 3.69 -30.04
CA GLU A 3 4.61 5.07 -30.52
C GLU A 3 5.35 6.01 -29.55
N ASP A 4 6.19 6.91 -30.09
CA ASP A 4 6.97 7.88 -29.30
C ASP A 4 6.03 8.77 -28.45
N ILE A 5 6.45 9.03 -27.21
CA ILE A 5 5.70 9.85 -26.26
C ILE A 5 5.86 11.36 -26.51
N ARG A 6 6.75 11.78 -27.38
CA ARG A 6 7.08 13.19 -27.65
C ARG A 6 5.85 13.99 -28.08
N GLY A 7 5.60 15.11 -27.38
CA GLY A 7 4.45 16.00 -27.61
C GLY A 7 3.08 15.37 -27.29
N LYS A 8 3.06 14.23 -26.60
CA LYS A 8 1.82 13.53 -26.24
C LYS A 8 1.20 14.08 -24.96
N THR A 9 -0.10 13.88 -24.83
CA THR A 9 -0.85 14.19 -23.61
C THR A 9 -1.14 12.91 -22.85
N ILE A 10 -0.67 12.83 -21.61
CA ILE A 10 -0.93 11.71 -20.70
C ILE A 10 -1.87 12.15 -19.59
N ALA A 11 -2.99 11.46 -19.48
CA ALA A 11 -3.94 11.67 -18.39
C ALA A 11 -3.61 10.72 -17.22
N VAL A 12 -3.53 11.25 -16.00
CA VAL A 12 -3.39 10.48 -14.78
C VAL A 12 -4.64 10.63 -13.94
N ILE A 13 -5.34 9.55 -13.63
CA ILE A 13 -6.60 9.56 -12.88
C ILE A 13 -6.34 9.15 -11.43
N GLY A 14 -6.40 10.11 -10.51
CA GLY A 14 -6.13 9.98 -9.09
C GLY A 14 -4.79 10.59 -8.69
N GLY A 15 -4.83 11.56 -7.76
CA GLY A 15 -3.68 12.29 -7.21
C GLY A 15 -3.11 11.69 -5.92
N GLY A 16 -3.42 10.43 -5.63
CA GLY A 16 -2.77 9.70 -4.53
C GLY A 16 -1.29 9.43 -4.82
N PRO A 17 -0.57 8.70 -3.93
CA PRO A 17 0.87 8.49 -4.06
C PRO A 17 1.33 7.93 -5.41
N GLY A 18 0.55 7.00 -5.99
CA GLY A 18 0.88 6.41 -7.29
C GLY A 18 0.76 7.38 -8.45
N GLY A 19 -0.33 8.15 -8.49
CA GLY A 19 -0.56 9.12 -9.55
C GLY A 19 0.39 10.31 -9.47
N SER A 20 0.59 10.86 -8.27
CA SER A 20 1.56 11.94 -8.05
C SER A 20 2.99 11.50 -8.42
N ALA A 21 3.42 10.30 -7.99
CA ALA A 21 4.73 9.75 -8.35
C ALA A 21 4.88 9.54 -9.86
N THR A 22 3.85 9.02 -10.54
CA THR A 22 3.85 8.89 -12.01
C THR A 22 4.02 10.24 -12.68
N ALA A 23 3.22 11.22 -12.27
CA ALA A 23 3.21 12.54 -12.89
C ALA A 23 4.52 13.30 -12.69
N ILE A 24 5.06 13.32 -11.45
CA ILE A 24 6.36 13.94 -11.13
C ILE A 24 7.46 13.31 -11.98
N ARG A 25 7.57 11.97 -11.95
CA ARG A 25 8.61 11.25 -12.67
C ARG A 25 8.55 11.49 -14.17
N LEU A 26 7.35 11.47 -14.74
CA LEU A 26 7.12 11.68 -16.15
C LEU A 26 7.54 13.11 -16.57
N MET A 27 7.22 14.12 -15.76
CA MET A 27 7.64 15.50 -16.02
C MET A 27 9.15 15.68 -15.92
N HIS A 28 9.81 15.06 -14.93
CA HIS A 28 11.28 15.10 -14.82
C HIS A 28 11.94 14.49 -16.05
N LEU A 29 11.54 13.28 -16.44
CA LEU A 29 12.09 12.62 -17.63
C LEU A 29 11.76 13.37 -18.92
N SER A 30 10.57 13.97 -19.03
CA SER A 30 10.17 14.77 -20.17
C SER A 30 11.06 16.00 -20.35
N ARG A 31 11.40 16.69 -19.26
CA ARG A 31 12.32 17.83 -19.28
C ARG A 31 13.76 17.39 -19.60
N GLU A 32 14.25 16.38 -18.90
CA GLU A 32 15.60 15.85 -19.08
C GLU A 32 15.87 15.46 -20.53
N ARG A 33 14.87 14.87 -21.22
CA ARG A 33 15.00 14.37 -22.60
C ARG A 33 14.40 15.28 -23.65
N GLY A 34 13.89 16.47 -23.29
CA GLY A 34 13.28 17.41 -24.22
C GLY A 34 12.07 16.85 -24.97
N LEU A 35 11.20 16.08 -24.29
CA LEU A 35 10.09 15.38 -24.95
C LEU A 35 8.81 16.23 -25.12
N GLY A 36 8.65 17.29 -24.34
CA GLY A 36 7.46 18.15 -24.41
C GLY A 36 6.14 17.42 -24.09
N VAL A 37 6.18 16.44 -23.18
CA VAL A 37 4.98 15.71 -22.76
C VAL A 37 4.11 16.63 -21.92
N ARG A 38 2.81 16.63 -22.20
CA ARG A 38 1.80 17.27 -21.38
C ARG A 38 1.21 16.23 -20.43
N VAL A 39 1.28 16.48 -19.12
CA VAL A 39 0.70 15.61 -18.09
C VAL A 39 -0.44 16.33 -17.41
N VAL A 40 -1.64 15.73 -17.46
CA VAL A 40 -2.84 16.23 -16.77
C VAL A 40 -3.24 15.20 -15.70
N LEU A 41 -3.24 15.62 -14.44
CA LEU A 41 -3.59 14.77 -13.31
C LEU A 41 -4.93 15.22 -12.72
N PHE A 42 -5.87 14.30 -12.61
CA PHE A 42 -7.20 14.54 -12.05
C PHE A 42 -7.27 14.06 -10.60
N GLU A 43 -7.63 14.97 -9.68
CA GLU A 43 -7.87 14.65 -8.27
C GLU A 43 -9.06 15.47 -7.76
N GLY A 44 -10.16 14.79 -7.53
CA GLY A 44 -11.41 15.42 -7.06
C GLY A 44 -11.58 15.43 -5.53
N LYS A 45 -10.56 15.04 -4.76
CA LYS A 45 -10.64 15.07 -3.29
C LYS A 45 -10.46 16.47 -2.76
N ASP A 46 -11.32 16.83 -1.81
CA ASP A 46 -11.09 17.93 -0.91
C ASP A 46 -10.25 17.45 0.28
N PHE A 47 -8.96 17.78 0.31
CA PHE A 47 -8.04 17.34 1.36
C PHE A 47 -8.33 17.94 2.74
N GLU A 48 -9.16 18.97 2.82
CA GLU A 48 -9.58 19.57 4.11
C GLU A 48 -10.70 18.75 4.76
N ARG A 49 -11.55 18.14 3.93
CA ARG A 49 -12.69 17.33 4.36
C ARG A 49 -12.49 15.83 4.27
N HIS A 50 -11.41 15.41 3.60
CA HIS A 50 -11.15 14.00 3.37
C HIS A 50 -10.48 13.33 4.57
N TYR A 51 -11.10 12.26 5.07
CA TYR A 51 -10.50 11.35 6.04
C TYR A 51 -9.79 10.22 5.30
N ASN A 52 -8.52 10.02 5.63
CA ASN A 52 -7.77 8.92 5.06
C ASN A 52 -7.90 7.68 5.95
N GLN A 53 -8.43 6.61 5.38
CA GLN A 53 -8.70 5.32 6.04
C GLN A 53 -7.42 4.47 6.18
N CYS A 54 -6.26 5.08 6.22
CA CYS A 54 -4.96 4.44 6.28
C CYS A 54 -4.22 4.81 7.57
N VAL A 55 -3.54 3.86 8.16
CA VAL A 55 -2.69 4.08 9.34
C VAL A 55 -1.60 5.12 9.08
N GLY A 56 -1.12 5.24 7.83
CA GLY A 56 -0.08 6.21 7.47
C GLY A 56 1.28 5.84 8.05
N VAL A 57 1.79 4.68 7.69
CA VAL A 57 3.16 4.24 8.01
C VAL A 57 3.97 4.18 6.74
N LEU A 58 5.03 4.98 6.68
CA LEU A 58 6.04 4.96 5.62
C LEU A 58 7.15 4.01 6.03
N SER A 59 7.41 2.99 5.22
CA SER A 59 8.46 2.01 5.49
C SER A 59 9.65 2.22 4.54
N PRO A 60 10.88 1.90 4.95
CA PRO A 60 12.04 1.94 4.06
C PRO A 60 11.84 1.11 2.78
N PRO A 61 12.49 1.47 1.69
CA PRO A 61 13.40 2.61 1.47
C PRO A 61 12.68 3.86 0.90
N ILE A 62 11.51 4.22 1.42
CA ILE A 62 10.64 5.23 0.80
C ILE A 62 11.31 6.60 0.62
N GLU A 63 12.10 7.05 1.61
CA GLU A 63 12.79 8.35 1.51
C GLU A 63 13.84 8.36 0.40
N GLU A 64 14.59 7.25 0.27
CA GLU A 64 15.58 7.09 -0.80
C GLU A 64 14.91 7.10 -2.18
N ILE A 65 13.75 6.45 -2.30
CA ILE A 65 12.96 6.42 -3.54
C ILE A 65 12.45 7.83 -3.87
N LEU A 66 11.88 8.54 -2.89
CA LEU A 66 11.35 9.89 -3.10
C LEU A 66 12.46 10.86 -3.50
N ARG A 67 13.59 10.86 -2.77
CA ARG A 67 14.72 11.72 -3.06
C ARG A 67 15.41 11.36 -4.37
N GLY A 68 15.78 10.09 -4.55
CA GLY A 68 16.59 9.64 -5.69
C GLY A 68 15.84 9.52 -7.01
N ARG A 69 14.54 9.25 -6.98
CA ARG A 69 13.75 9.01 -8.19
C ARG A 69 12.79 10.16 -8.54
N LEU A 70 12.34 10.91 -7.55
CA LEU A 70 11.35 11.98 -7.72
C LEU A 70 11.91 13.36 -7.35
N ALA A 71 13.13 13.45 -6.82
CA ALA A 71 13.70 14.68 -6.26
C ALA A 71 12.75 15.34 -5.22
N VAL A 72 12.09 14.52 -4.42
CA VAL A 72 11.14 14.96 -3.39
C VAL A 72 11.74 14.70 -2.02
N GLU A 73 11.86 15.74 -1.22
CA GLU A 73 12.23 15.68 0.20
C GLU A 73 10.98 15.92 1.05
N LEU A 74 10.76 15.03 2.02
CA LEU A 74 9.61 15.15 2.91
C LEU A 74 9.88 16.21 3.98
N PRO A 75 9.01 17.22 4.13
CA PRO A 75 9.15 18.19 5.20
C PRO A 75 8.89 17.55 6.56
N TYR A 76 9.58 18.07 7.58
CA TYR A 76 9.53 17.51 8.94
C TYR A 76 8.10 17.45 9.52
N GLU A 77 7.26 18.39 9.15
CA GLU A 77 5.87 18.51 9.63
C GLU A 77 4.98 17.32 9.23
N ILE A 78 5.34 16.59 8.18
CA ILE A 78 4.64 15.37 7.75
C ILE A 78 4.91 14.22 8.70
N PHE A 79 6.14 14.14 9.25
CA PHE A 79 6.50 13.11 10.21
C PHE A 79 5.85 13.39 11.56
N LYS A 80 5.13 12.40 12.08
CA LYS A 80 4.50 12.50 13.40
C LYS A 80 5.28 11.73 14.46
N ARG A 81 5.89 10.60 14.05
CA ARG A 81 6.75 9.81 14.92
C ARG A 81 7.66 8.90 14.11
N GLN A 82 8.90 8.77 14.53
CA GLN A 82 9.81 7.73 14.03
C GLN A 82 9.56 6.44 14.81
N ILE A 83 9.48 5.32 14.12
CA ILE A 83 9.21 4.00 14.70
C ILE A 83 10.48 3.18 14.69
N TYR A 84 10.88 2.70 15.86
CA TYR A 84 12.11 1.92 16.06
C TYR A 84 11.87 0.43 16.20
N GLY A 85 10.65 0.00 16.52
CA GLY A 85 10.37 -1.41 16.73
C GLY A 85 8.89 -1.78 16.64
N TYR A 86 8.66 -3.07 16.77
CA TYR A 86 7.33 -3.66 16.74
C TYR A 86 7.19 -4.64 17.91
N ARG A 87 6.15 -4.48 18.72
CA ARG A 87 5.77 -5.49 19.69
C ARG A 87 4.72 -6.39 19.06
N LEU A 88 5.12 -7.62 18.75
CA LEU A 88 4.26 -8.58 18.08
C LEU A 88 3.64 -9.52 19.09
N HIS A 89 2.30 -9.62 19.06
CA HIS A 89 1.50 -10.54 19.87
C HIS A 89 0.89 -11.62 18.97
N ALA A 90 1.08 -12.89 19.32
CA ALA A 90 0.45 -14.02 18.63
C ALA A 90 0.47 -15.28 19.52
N GLY A 91 -0.58 -16.10 19.45
CA GLY A 91 -0.66 -17.37 20.17
C GLY A 91 -0.44 -17.24 21.68
N GLY A 92 -0.96 -16.17 22.31
CA GLY A 92 -0.80 -15.90 23.74
C GLY A 92 0.59 -15.50 24.20
N LYS A 93 1.49 -15.16 23.27
CA LYS A 93 2.87 -14.71 23.56
C LYS A 93 3.17 -13.40 22.84
N GLU A 94 4.22 -12.73 23.32
CA GLU A 94 4.71 -11.49 22.72
C GLU A 94 6.22 -11.48 22.56
N ILE A 95 6.70 -10.66 21.61
CA ILE A 95 8.11 -10.37 21.39
C ILE A 95 8.28 -8.91 20.93
N LEU A 96 9.32 -8.25 21.43
CA LEU A 96 9.78 -6.98 20.89
C LEU A 96 10.76 -7.25 19.75
N LEU A 97 10.39 -6.81 18.55
CA LEU A 97 11.19 -6.92 17.33
C LEU A 97 11.86 -5.57 17.05
N VAL A 98 13.16 -5.55 17.08
CA VAL A 98 13.99 -4.37 16.78
C VAL A 98 14.98 -4.77 15.69
N GLY A 99 15.05 -3.99 14.63
CA GLY A 99 15.98 -4.22 13.52
C GLY A 99 17.28 -3.43 13.69
N ALA A 100 18.34 -3.91 13.06
CA ALA A 100 19.54 -3.10 12.90
C ALA A 100 19.23 -1.85 12.07
N HIS A 101 19.59 -0.67 12.57
CA HIS A 101 19.28 0.66 12.00
C HIS A 101 19.81 0.92 10.57
N ARG A 102 20.41 -0.09 9.93
CA ARG A 102 21.02 0.03 8.59
C ARG A 102 20.04 0.14 7.42
N ALA A 103 18.75 -0.12 7.64
CA ALA A 103 17.77 -0.23 6.55
C ALA A 103 16.85 1.00 6.38
N GLY A 104 17.21 2.15 6.95
CA GLY A 104 16.39 3.37 6.93
C GLY A 104 15.32 3.39 8.04
N ALA A 105 14.66 4.52 8.22
CA ALA A 105 13.68 4.72 9.28
C ALA A 105 12.25 4.40 8.80
N THR A 106 11.44 3.91 9.71
CA THR A 106 9.97 3.83 9.54
C THR A 106 9.35 5.05 10.20
N TYR A 107 8.42 5.71 9.50
CA TYR A 107 7.76 6.90 10.02
C TYR A 107 6.25 6.72 10.06
N ALA A 108 5.66 7.11 11.16
CA ALA A 108 4.24 7.34 11.25
C ALA A 108 3.94 8.76 10.77
N VAL A 109 3.08 8.92 9.75
CA VAL A 109 2.74 10.19 9.13
C VAL A 109 1.23 10.44 9.13
N ARG A 110 0.83 11.70 9.01
CA ARG A 110 -0.55 12.04 8.71
C ARG A 110 -0.78 11.89 7.19
N ARG A 111 -1.47 10.83 6.80
CA ARG A 111 -1.60 10.42 5.41
C ARG A 111 -2.19 11.49 4.49
N VAL A 112 -3.19 12.22 4.95
CA VAL A 112 -3.80 13.33 4.17
C VAL A 112 -2.77 14.41 3.85
N MET A 113 -1.91 14.77 4.81
CA MET A 113 -0.84 15.75 4.59
C MET A 113 0.20 15.22 3.61
N PHE A 114 0.55 13.94 3.70
CA PHE A 114 1.49 13.30 2.78
C PHE A 114 0.96 13.28 1.34
N ASP A 115 -0.30 12.89 1.14
CA ASP A 115 -0.91 12.85 -0.19
C ASP A 115 -1.02 14.26 -0.80
N ARG A 116 -1.46 15.24 -0.01
CA ARG A 116 -1.53 16.65 -0.44
C ARG A 116 -0.15 17.17 -0.83
N PHE A 117 0.85 16.93 -0.01
CA PHE A 117 2.23 17.34 -0.29
C PHE A 117 2.78 16.75 -1.60
N LEU A 118 2.57 15.46 -1.85
CA LEU A 118 2.99 14.84 -3.11
C LEU A 118 2.27 15.45 -4.32
N LEU A 119 1.00 15.78 -4.18
CA LEU A 119 0.24 16.44 -5.25
C LEU A 119 0.77 17.87 -5.52
N GLU A 120 1.10 18.62 -4.48
CA GLU A 120 1.76 19.93 -4.59
C GLU A 120 3.16 19.81 -5.23
N CYS A 121 3.89 18.73 -4.96
CA CYS A 121 5.15 18.43 -5.66
C CYS A 121 4.92 18.18 -7.15
N ALA A 122 3.83 17.51 -7.54
CA ALA A 122 3.47 17.33 -8.94
C ALA A 122 3.16 18.67 -9.63
N GLU A 123 2.41 19.55 -8.98
CA GLU A 123 2.16 20.91 -9.48
C GLU A 123 3.46 21.68 -9.69
N ARG A 124 4.36 21.68 -8.68
CA ARG A 124 5.70 22.31 -8.80
C ARG A 124 6.55 21.68 -9.90
N ALA A 125 6.40 20.39 -10.16
CA ALA A 125 7.03 19.71 -11.28
C ALA A 125 6.42 20.10 -12.65
N GLY A 126 5.38 20.93 -12.70
CA GLY A 126 4.75 21.41 -13.94
C GLY A 126 3.66 20.48 -14.47
N VAL A 127 3.10 19.62 -13.63
CA VAL A 127 1.91 18.83 -13.95
C VAL A 127 0.69 19.75 -13.91
N GLU A 128 -0.18 19.65 -14.91
CA GLU A 128 -1.49 20.30 -14.88
C GLU A 128 -2.41 19.50 -13.95
N VAL A 129 -2.62 20.00 -12.73
CA VAL A 129 -3.52 19.35 -11.77
C VAL A 129 -4.93 19.91 -11.91
N SER A 130 -5.86 19.06 -12.30
CA SER A 130 -7.29 19.35 -12.35
C SER A 130 -7.98 18.88 -11.07
N ARG A 131 -8.61 19.81 -10.34
CA ARG A 131 -9.39 19.50 -9.11
C ARG A 131 -10.81 19.02 -9.45
N SER A 132 -10.98 18.32 -10.57
CA SER A 132 -12.24 17.80 -11.06
C SER A 132 -12.24 16.28 -11.03
N ARG A 133 -13.42 15.70 -10.80
CA ARG A 133 -13.61 14.25 -10.92
C ARG A 133 -13.76 13.86 -12.38
N VAL A 134 -13.20 12.70 -12.74
CA VAL A 134 -13.50 12.05 -14.01
C VAL A 134 -14.84 11.34 -13.88
N THR A 135 -15.77 11.66 -14.77
CA THR A 135 -17.15 11.16 -14.79
C THR A 135 -17.42 10.16 -15.91
N GLY A 136 -16.50 10.07 -16.89
CA GLY A 136 -16.60 9.15 -18.01
C GLY A 136 -15.29 9.04 -18.77
N ILE A 137 -15.11 7.93 -19.48
CA ILE A 137 -13.94 7.67 -20.33
C ILE A 137 -14.42 6.92 -21.57
N ASP A 138 -13.96 7.39 -22.75
CA ASP A 138 -14.15 6.68 -24.01
C ASP A 138 -12.80 6.27 -24.59
N PHE A 139 -12.53 4.98 -24.60
CA PHE A 139 -11.41 4.41 -25.33
C PHE A 139 -11.81 4.12 -26.77
N PRO A 140 -10.93 4.40 -27.74
CA PRO A 140 -11.22 4.06 -29.13
C PRO A 140 -11.35 2.54 -29.30
N PRO A 141 -12.12 2.06 -30.28
CA PRO A 141 -12.19 0.63 -30.61
C PRO A 141 -10.80 0.04 -30.85
N THR A 142 -10.53 -1.12 -30.26
CA THR A 142 -9.22 -1.78 -30.32
C THR A 142 -8.76 -2.01 -31.76
N GLY A 143 -7.53 -1.63 -32.06
CA GLY A 143 -6.93 -1.85 -33.39
C GLY A 143 -7.32 -0.82 -34.47
N ARG A 144 -8.14 0.18 -34.17
CA ARG A 144 -8.45 1.26 -35.11
C ARG A 144 -7.32 2.29 -35.15
N TYR A 145 -6.83 2.52 -36.36
CA TYR A 145 -5.94 3.65 -36.68
C TYR A 145 -6.70 4.62 -37.57
N LEU A 146 -6.53 5.90 -37.31
CA LEU A 146 -7.02 6.92 -38.23
C LEU A 146 -6.38 6.75 -39.63
N ARG A 147 -7.07 7.14 -40.67
CA ARG A 147 -6.46 7.30 -42.01
C ARG A 147 -5.17 8.11 -41.87
N LYS A 148 -4.02 7.59 -42.34
CA LYS A 148 -2.65 8.11 -42.22
C LYS A 148 -1.86 7.65 -40.98
N GLY A 149 -2.21 6.52 -40.33
CA GLY A 149 -1.38 5.91 -39.26
C GLY A 149 -1.43 6.62 -37.90
N ARG A 150 -2.35 7.58 -37.69
CA ARG A 150 -2.56 8.19 -36.35
C ARG A 150 -3.53 7.33 -35.55
N ARG A 151 -3.16 7.05 -34.29
CA ARG A 151 -4.07 6.42 -33.34
C ARG A 151 -5.20 7.38 -32.95
N ASP A 152 -6.38 6.82 -32.74
CA ASP A 152 -7.42 7.53 -32.01
C ASP A 152 -6.98 7.79 -30.57
N ARG A 153 -7.50 8.87 -30.00
CA ARG A 153 -7.20 9.29 -28.63
C ARG A 153 -8.30 8.86 -27.68
N VAL A 154 -7.94 8.80 -26.39
CA VAL A 154 -8.89 8.61 -25.30
C VAL A 154 -9.57 9.92 -24.96
N PHE A 155 -10.88 9.91 -24.76
CA PHE A 155 -11.62 11.06 -24.26
C PHE A 155 -11.97 10.83 -22.78
N LEU A 156 -11.62 11.80 -21.94
CA LEU A 156 -11.99 11.83 -20.53
C LEU A 156 -12.98 12.96 -20.32
N TYR A 157 -14.11 12.62 -19.74
CA TYR A 157 -15.16 13.57 -19.35
C TYR A 157 -15.01 13.85 -17.86
N THR A 158 -15.12 15.12 -17.49
CA THR A 158 -14.96 15.58 -16.11
C THR A 158 -16.04 16.59 -15.75
N GLU A 159 -16.20 16.88 -14.47
CA GLU A 159 -17.08 17.95 -14.01
C GLU A 159 -16.73 19.32 -14.62
N GLY A 160 -15.46 19.54 -14.97
CA GLY A 160 -14.94 20.80 -15.52
C GLY A 160 -14.80 20.82 -17.04
N GLY A 161 -15.19 19.75 -17.77
CA GLY A 161 -15.07 19.69 -19.23
C GLY A 161 -14.52 18.36 -19.74
N MET A 162 -13.90 18.39 -20.92
CA MET A 162 -13.39 17.20 -21.60
C MET A 162 -11.89 17.34 -21.89
N LEU A 163 -11.13 16.28 -21.64
CA LEU A 163 -9.74 16.15 -22.06
C LEU A 163 -9.61 15.08 -23.14
N LYS A 164 -8.78 15.36 -24.15
CA LYS A 164 -8.34 14.39 -25.15
C LYS A 164 -6.89 13.98 -24.86
N ALA A 165 -6.67 12.72 -24.50
CA ALA A 165 -5.36 12.17 -24.12
C ALA A 165 -4.87 11.09 -25.08
N ASP A 166 -3.56 10.93 -25.18
CA ASP A 166 -2.94 9.87 -25.98
C ASP A 166 -2.82 8.55 -25.22
N ALA A 167 -2.74 8.61 -23.87
CA ALA A 167 -2.82 7.46 -22.99
C ALA A 167 -3.33 7.85 -21.59
N VAL A 168 -3.78 6.86 -20.83
CA VAL A 168 -4.33 7.01 -19.48
C VAL A 168 -3.54 6.16 -18.48
N VAL A 169 -3.18 6.77 -17.36
CA VAL A 169 -2.68 6.06 -16.18
C VAL A 169 -3.78 6.02 -15.11
N GLY A 170 -4.31 4.84 -14.84
CA GLY A 170 -5.31 4.63 -13.80
C GLY A 170 -4.66 4.52 -12.42
N ALA A 171 -4.66 5.62 -11.66
CA ALA A 171 -4.10 5.71 -10.32
C ALA A 171 -5.20 5.92 -9.26
N PHE A 172 -6.42 5.50 -9.55
CA PHE A 172 -7.64 5.74 -8.78
C PHE A 172 -7.78 4.87 -7.52
N GLY A 173 -6.76 4.06 -7.21
CA GLY A 173 -6.78 3.20 -6.04
C GLY A 173 -7.97 2.24 -6.05
N LEU A 174 -8.78 2.27 -4.99
CA LEU A 174 -9.98 1.45 -4.83
C LEU A 174 -11.26 2.31 -4.77
N ASP A 175 -11.30 3.45 -5.46
CA ASP A 175 -12.52 4.24 -5.61
C ASP A 175 -13.53 3.46 -6.47
N ASP A 176 -14.63 3.02 -5.85
CA ASP A 176 -15.61 2.15 -6.51
C ASP A 176 -16.25 2.82 -7.73
N GLY A 177 -16.58 4.12 -7.65
CA GLY A 177 -17.15 4.86 -8.76
C GLY A 177 -16.22 4.95 -9.95
N MET A 178 -14.93 5.25 -9.70
CA MET A 178 -13.94 5.31 -10.76
C MET A 178 -13.63 3.93 -11.36
N ILE A 179 -13.63 2.89 -10.51
CA ILE A 179 -13.47 1.50 -10.96
C ILE A 179 -14.61 1.12 -11.91
N ASP A 180 -15.86 1.40 -11.58
CA ASP A 180 -17.02 1.10 -12.41
C ASP A 180 -16.94 1.80 -13.78
N ILE A 181 -16.55 3.07 -13.78
CA ILE A 181 -16.31 3.84 -15.02
C ILE A 181 -15.20 3.17 -15.84
N PHE A 182 -14.09 2.79 -15.22
CA PHE A 182 -12.93 2.23 -15.91
C PHE A 182 -13.19 0.81 -16.44
N GLU A 183 -13.88 -0.04 -15.68
CA GLU A 183 -14.33 -1.37 -16.12
C GLU A 183 -15.25 -1.26 -17.35
N THR A 184 -16.21 -0.35 -17.30
CA THR A 184 -17.15 -0.09 -18.41
C THR A 184 -16.41 0.44 -19.64
N ALA A 185 -15.58 1.46 -19.47
CA ALA A 185 -14.84 2.11 -20.55
C ALA A 185 -13.86 1.15 -21.25
N THR A 186 -13.25 0.23 -20.51
CA THR A 186 -12.35 -0.78 -21.10
C THR A 186 -13.09 -2.00 -21.71
N GLY A 187 -14.44 -1.99 -21.69
CA GLY A 187 -15.25 -3.12 -22.13
C GLY A 187 -14.99 -4.39 -21.31
N GLY A 188 -14.72 -4.22 -20.02
CA GLY A 188 -14.44 -5.30 -19.08
C GLY A 188 -13.06 -5.96 -19.22
N ARG A 189 -12.15 -5.39 -20.01
CA ARG A 189 -10.75 -5.86 -20.09
C ARG A 189 -10.02 -5.62 -18.78
N TYR A 190 -10.14 -4.41 -18.19
CA TYR A 190 -9.79 -4.21 -16.79
C TYR A 190 -10.90 -4.77 -15.90
N ARG A 191 -10.52 -5.47 -14.85
CA ARG A 191 -11.41 -5.93 -13.78
C ARG A 191 -10.75 -5.68 -12.43
N ARG A 192 -11.51 -5.10 -11.51
CA ARG A 192 -11.06 -4.82 -10.14
C ARG A 192 -10.49 -6.06 -9.44
N PRO A 193 -9.69 -5.90 -8.39
CA PRO A 193 -9.28 -7.01 -7.54
C PRO A 193 -10.46 -7.86 -7.10
N GLY A 194 -10.35 -9.19 -7.27
CA GLY A 194 -11.47 -10.10 -7.00
C GLY A 194 -11.73 -10.37 -5.51
N LYS A 195 -10.81 -9.94 -4.64
CA LYS A 195 -10.91 -10.07 -3.17
C LYS A 195 -10.41 -8.81 -2.51
N PHE A 196 -11.05 -8.46 -1.39
CA PHE A 196 -10.65 -7.35 -0.55
C PHE A 196 -10.48 -7.83 0.89
N ILE A 197 -9.62 -7.14 1.62
CA ILE A 197 -9.49 -7.26 3.07
C ILE A 197 -10.10 -5.99 3.64
N GLN A 198 -11.10 -6.15 4.49
CA GLN A 198 -11.75 -5.03 5.17
C GLN A 198 -10.85 -4.53 6.29
N THR A 199 -10.85 -3.24 6.52
CA THR A 199 -10.13 -2.64 7.64
C THR A 199 -10.99 -1.59 8.31
N TYR A 200 -10.87 -1.52 9.62
CA TYR A 200 -11.51 -0.48 10.44
C TYR A 200 -10.43 0.25 11.20
N VAL A 201 -10.53 1.56 11.25
CA VAL A 201 -9.51 2.45 11.80
C VAL A 201 -10.17 3.42 12.77
N ALA A 202 -9.72 3.42 14.03
CA ALA A 202 -10.09 4.40 15.02
C ALA A 202 -8.90 5.35 15.27
N LYS A 203 -9.21 6.65 15.39
CA LYS A 203 -8.26 7.68 15.79
C LYS A 203 -8.60 8.11 17.21
N ILE A 204 -7.70 7.85 18.14
CA ILE A 204 -7.89 8.18 19.55
C ILE A 204 -6.92 9.30 19.92
N HIS A 205 -7.44 10.46 20.29
CA HIS A 205 -6.64 11.58 20.79
C HIS A 205 -6.13 11.26 22.19
N VAL A 206 -4.85 11.53 22.41
CA VAL A 206 -4.16 11.26 23.67
C VAL A 206 -3.12 12.35 23.95
N GLU A 207 -2.85 12.56 25.22
CA GLU A 207 -1.74 13.43 25.62
C GLU A 207 -0.40 12.83 25.15
N PRO A 208 0.52 13.63 24.59
CA PRO A 208 1.84 13.17 24.16
C PRO A 208 2.57 12.39 25.26
N SER A 209 2.45 12.80 26.52
CA SER A 209 3.05 12.14 27.66
C SER A 209 2.55 10.70 27.88
N PHE A 210 1.31 10.39 27.47
CA PHE A 210 0.78 9.03 27.50
C PHE A 210 1.52 8.15 26.48
N ILE A 211 1.69 8.67 25.25
CA ILE A 211 2.42 7.94 24.20
C ILE A 211 3.85 7.64 24.66
N GLU A 212 4.54 8.64 25.19
CA GLU A 212 5.92 8.52 25.66
C GLU A 212 6.09 7.44 26.73
N LYS A 213 5.18 7.42 27.72
CA LYS A 213 5.25 6.52 28.87
C LYS A 213 4.77 5.08 28.56
N LYS A 214 3.75 4.94 27.70
CA LYS A 214 3.06 3.65 27.50
C LYS A 214 3.44 2.95 26.20
N LEU A 215 3.61 3.68 25.13
CA LEU A 215 3.82 3.12 23.80
C LEU A 215 5.24 3.35 23.28
N GLY A 216 5.83 4.51 23.60
CA GLY A 216 7.11 4.91 23.04
C GLY A 216 7.05 5.00 21.50
N ASP A 217 8.14 4.58 20.87
CA ASP A 217 8.31 4.57 19.42
C ASP A 217 8.07 3.17 18.82
N ILE A 218 7.10 2.44 19.38
CA ILE A 218 6.82 1.05 19.06
C ILE A 218 5.41 0.92 18.46
N ILE A 219 5.29 0.18 17.37
CA ILE A 219 3.98 -0.28 16.88
C ILE A 219 3.66 -1.60 17.56
N TYR A 220 2.48 -1.69 18.19
CA TYR A 220 1.96 -2.92 18.76
C TYR A 220 1.12 -3.63 17.69
N ALA A 221 1.50 -4.84 17.34
CA ALA A 221 0.84 -5.64 16.31
C ALA A 221 0.32 -6.95 16.90
N TYR A 222 -0.90 -7.29 16.60
CA TYR A 222 -1.61 -8.46 17.11
C TYR A 222 -2.02 -9.33 15.92
N LEU A 223 -1.50 -10.54 15.84
CA LEU A 223 -1.93 -11.52 14.84
C LEU A 223 -3.02 -12.39 15.44
N PHE A 224 -4.11 -12.51 14.73
CA PHE A 224 -5.27 -13.33 15.10
C PHE A 224 -5.68 -13.10 16.57
N PRO A 225 -6.21 -11.90 16.90
CA PRO A 225 -6.58 -11.56 18.27
C PRO A 225 -7.57 -12.61 18.83
N PRO A 226 -7.29 -13.16 20.03
CA PRO A 226 -8.11 -14.21 20.60
C PRO A 226 -9.56 -13.76 20.82
N GLY A 227 -10.52 -14.64 20.52
CA GLY A 227 -11.96 -14.34 20.67
C GLY A 227 -12.59 -13.50 19.54
N ILE A 228 -11.81 -13.11 18.51
CA ILE A 228 -12.31 -12.30 17.39
C ILE A 228 -11.94 -12.98 16.06
N PRO A 229 -12.68 -14.01 15.64
CA PRO A 229 -12.31 -14.89 14.53
C PRO A 229 -12.26 -14.20 13.17
N ASN A 230 -12.98 -13.07 12.99
CA ASN A 230 -13.00 -12.31 11.74
C ASN A 230 -11.71 -11.51 11.51
N LEU A 231 -10.90 -11.30 12.57
CA LEU A 231 -9.67 -10.52 12.47
C LEU A 231 -8.46 -11.39 12.17
N GLU A 232 -7.70 -10.97 11.19
CA GLU A 232 -6.38 -11.54 10.89
C GLU A 232 -5.27 -10.76 11.59
N PHE A 233 -5.45 -9.45 11.76
CA PHE A 233 -4.56 -8.63 12.57
C PHE A 233 -5.22 -7.38 13.13
N GLY A 234 -4.64 -6.87 14.22
CA GLY A 234 -4.89 -5.55 14.76
C GLY A 234 -3.57 -4.84 15.05
N ALA A 235 -3.59 -3.52 15.14
CA ALA A 235 -2.40 -2.78 15.55
C ALA A 235 -2.74 -1.47 16.26
N ILE A 236 -1.83 -1.03 17.14
CA ILE A 236 -1.81 0.29 17.76
C ILE A 236 -0.56 1.01 17.27
N THR A 237 -0.74 2.14 16.59
CA THR A 237 0.34 2.94 16.02
C THR A 237 0.39 4.30 16.69
N PRO A 238 1.47 4.62 17.43
CA PRO A 238 1.63 5.94 18.04
C PRO A 238 1.94 7.01 16.98
N LYS A 239 1.38 8.20 17.19
CA LYS A 239 1.64 9.41 16.42
C LYS A 239 2.20 10.50 17.37
N GLY A 240 2.00 11.77 17.04
CA GLY A 240 2.41 12.86 17.93
C GLY A 240 1.44 13.11 19.08
N ASP A 241 0.17 13.33 18.75
CA ASP A 241 -0.92 13.78 19.61
C ASP A 241 -2.14 12.81 19.60
N HIS A 242 -1.96 11.66 19.01
CA HIS A 242 -3.00 10.63 18.90
C HIS A 242 -2.39 9.26 18.63
N ILE A 243 -3.17 8.24 18.83
CA ILE A 243 -2.88 6.89 18.39
C ILE A 243 -3.87 6.47 17.30
N ILE A 244 -3.40 5.64 16.41
CA ILE A 244 -4.27 4.98 15.43
C ILE A 244 -4.39 3.52 15.84
N VAL A 245 -5.61 3.08 16.06
CA VAL A 245 -5.92 1.65 16.21
C VAL A 245 -6.57 1.18 14.92
N ASN A 246 -6.07 0.10 14.38
CA ASN A 246 -6.65 -0.50 13.18
C ASN A 246 -6.77 -2.00 13.31
N VAL A 247 -7.80 -2.55 12.71
CA VAL A 247 -8.01 -3.98 12.57
C VAL A 247 -8.26 -4.33 11.11
N ALA A 248 -7.96 -5.57 10.72
CA ALA A 248 -8.23 -6.04 9.38
C ALA A 248 -8.47 -7.55 9.32
N GLY A 249 -9.33 -7.95 8.41
CA GLY A 249 -9.66 -9.32 8.09
C GLY A 249 -10.52 -9.41 6.84
N ALA A 250 -10.62 -10.59 6.23
CA ALA A 250 -11.44 -10.77 5.04
C ALA A 250 -12.92 -10.49 5.34
N ASP A 251 -13.39 -10.92 6.52
CA ASP A 251 -14.76 -10.82 6.97
C ASP A 251 -14.92 -9.86 8.16
N ALA A 252 -13.96 -8.95 8.37
CA ALA A 252 -13.98 -7.99 9.46
C ALA A 252 -15.20 -7.06 9.37
N ALA A 253 -15.83 -6.80 10.50
CA ALA A 253 -16.96 -5.91 10.69
C ALA A 253 -16.63 -4.77 11.66
N VAL A 254 -17.48 -3.76 11.76
CA VAL A 254 -17.21 -2.61 12.63
C VAL A 254 -17.22 -3.01 14.12
N GLU A 255 -17.98 -4.02 14.48
CA GLU A 255 -18.06 -4.56 15.84
C GLU A 255 -16.72 -5.16 16.27
N ASP A 256 -15.95 -5.69 15.31
CA ASP A 256 -14.67 -6.34 15.60
C ASP A 256 -13.60 -5.36 16.11
N ILE A 257 -13.63 -4.07 15.70
CA ILE A 257 -12.69 -3.09 16.27
C ILE A 257 -13.05 -2.76 17.71
N PHE A 258 -14.34 -2.69 18.06
CA PHE A 258 -14.76 -2.46 19.45
C PHE A 258 -14.44 -3.67 20.33
N ALA A 259 -14.66 -4.89 19.81
CA ALA A 259 -14.23 -6.11 20.48
C ALA A 259 -12.72 -6.12 20.70
N PHE A 260 -11.93 -5.74 19.69
CA PHE A 260 -10.46 -5.64 19.79
C PHE A 260 -10.02 -4.61 20.84
N LEU A 261 -10.61 -3.42 20.84
CA LEU A 261 -10.33 -2.37 21.82
C LEU A 261 -10.69 -2.81 23.26
N SER A 262 -11.62 -3.74 23.41
CA SER A 262 -12.08 -4.23 24.71
C SER A 262 -11.27 -5.39 25.26
N THR A 263 -10.35 -6.00 24.47
CA THR A 263 -9.47 -7.07 24.97
C THR A 263 -8.47 -6.55 26.00
N ASP A 264 -8.22 -7.30 27.08
CA ASP A 264 -7.31 -6.87 28.17
C ASP A 264 -5.93 -6.48 27.65
N VAL A 265 -5.37 -7.29 26.76
CA VAL A 265 -4.02 -7.07 26.17
C VAL A 265 -3.93 -5.76 25.37
N VAL A 266 -5.02 -5.32 24.79
CA VAL A 266 -5.11 -4.06 24.04
C VAL A 266 -5.39 -2.89 24.99
N ARG A 267 -6.33 -3.07 25.92
CA ARG A 267 -6.71 -2.04 26.91
C ARG A 267 -5.54 -1.55 27.74
N ASP A 268 -4.60 -2.42 28.08
CA ASP A 268 -3.39 -2.04 28.82
C ASP A 268 -2.52 -0.99 28.09
N HIS A 269 -2.72 -0.84 26.79
CA HIS A 269 -2.00 0.09 25.93
C HIS A 269 -2.85 1.28 25.46
N LEU A 270 -4.10 1.36 25.94
CA LEU A 270 -5.03 2.46 25.60
C LEU A 270 -5.20 3.41 26.79
N PRO A 271 -5.51 4.68 26.52
CA PRO A 271 -5.97 5.60 27.56
C PRO A 271 -7.37 5.18 28.07
N PRO A 272 -7.75 5.64 29.25
CA PRO A 272 -9.11 5.44 29.76
C PRO A 272 -10.10 6.34 28.99
N VAL A 273 -10.52 5.89 27.81
CA VAL A 273 -11.49 6.59 26.95
C VAL A 273 -12.74 5.75 26.75
N SER A 274 -13.89 6.43 26.56
CA SER A 274 -15.11 5.78 26.12
C SER A 274 -14.92 5.29 24.69
N LEU A 275 -15.05 3.99 24.48
CA LEU A 275 -14.88 3.39 23.17
C LEU A 275 -16.05 3.70 22.24
N ASP A 276 -17.25 3.89 22.79
CA ASP A 276 -18.48 4.16 22.05
C ASP A 276 -18.50 5.56 21.40
N GLU A 277 -17.63 6.46 21.87
CA GLU A 277 -17.50 7.81 21.34
C GLU A 277 -16.43 7.94 20.24
N GLN A 278 -15.73 6.85 19.92
CA GLN A 278 -14.65 6.90 18.93
C GLN A 278 -15.20 6.81 17.51
N GLU A 279 -14.77 7.74 16.66
CA GLU A 279 -15.04 7.67 15.23
C GLU A 279 -14.27 6.52 14.59
N VAL A 280 -14.98 5.61 13.94
CA VAL A 280 -14.42 4.46 13.24
C VAL A 280 -14.59 4.65 11.73
N TYR A 281 -13.49 4.60 11.02
CA TYR A 281 -13.45 4.71 9.57
C TYR A 281 -13.29 3.34 8.94
N ARG A 282 -14.16 3.02 7.98
CA ARG A 282 -14.08 1.80 7.18
C ARG A 282 -13.16 2.03 5.98
N GLY A 283 -12.23 1.11 5.77
CA GLY A 283 -11.38 1.04 4.60
C GLY A 283 -11.33 -0.36 4.02
N LYS A 284 -10.65 -0.50 2.89
CA LYS A 284 -10.34 -1.80 2.29
C LYS A 284 -9.01 -1.71 1.56
N PHE A 285 -8.36 -2.86 1.40
CA PHE A 285 -7.21 -2.99 0.52
C PHE A 285 -7.31 -4.29 -0.31
N PRO A 286 -6.61 -4.36 -1.46
CA PRO A 286 -6.77 -5.51 -2.34
C PRO A 286 -6.19 -6.77 -1.70
N GLY A 287 -6.97 -7.85 -1.75
CA GLY A 287 -6.57 -9.19 -1.34
C GLY A 287 -6.25 -10.11 -2.53
N ALA A 288 -6.37 -9.60 -3.75
CA ALA A 288 -6.05 -10.31 -4.99
C ALA A 288 -5.65 -9.31 -6.08
N PRO A 289 -4.89 -9.74 -7.11
CA PRO A 289 -4.59 -8.91 -8.27
C PRO A 289 -5.85 -8.53 -9.07
N SER A 290 -5.85 -7.36 -9.69
CA SER A 290 -6.78 -7.01 -10.76
C SER A 290 -6.46 -7.81 -12.03
N ARG A 291 -7.41 -7.88 -12.94
CA ARG A 291 -7.18 -8.43 -14.30
C ARG A 291 -7.05 -7.29 -15.29
N GLY A 292 -6.18 -7.46 -16.28
CA GLY A 292 -6.00 -6.44 -17.31
C GLY A 292 -5.51 -5.11 -16.77
N ALA A 293 -4.54 -5.13 -15.84
CA ALA A 293 -3.88 -3.94 -15.31
C ALA A 293 -3.23 -3.08 -16.42
N VAL A 294 -3.00 -3.65 -17.60
CA VAL A 294 -2.58 -2.96 -18.81
C VAL A 294 -3.50 -3.29 -19.97
N GLY A 295 -3.68 -2.34 -20.87
CA GLY A 295 -4.46 -2.50 -22.10
C GLY A 295 -3.99 -1.54 -23.17
N ASP A 296 -4.74 -1.46 -24.27
CA ASP A 296 -4.42 -0.49 -25.32
C ASP A 296 -4.73 0.92 -24.80
N LEU A 297 -3.75 1.81 -24.83
CA LEU A 297 -3.79 3.19 -24.35
C LEU A 297 -4.01 3.38 -22.84
N TYR A 298 -3.89 2.33 -22.03
CA TYR A 298 -3.94 2.49 -20.58
C TYR A 298 -3.03 1.50 -19.83
N LEU A 299 -2.61 1.92 -18.66
CA LEU A 299 -2.06 1.08 -17.59
C LEU A 299 -2.57 1.57 -16.23
N THR A 300 -2.52 0.71 -15.22
CA THR A 300 -2.91 1.05 -13.85
C THR A 300 -1.72 0.98 -12.90
N VAL A 301 -1.77 1.78 -11.82
CA VAL A 301 -0.73 1.83 -10.78
C VAL A 301 -1.35 1.77 -9.38
N GLY A 302 -0.55 1.45 -8.39
CA GLY A 302 -1.00 1.37 -7.00
C GLY A 302 -2.06 0.29 -6.76
N ASP A 303 -3.01 0.57 -5.86
CA ASP A 303 -4.03 -0.39 -5.44
C ASP A 303 -4.98 -0.81 -6.58
N ALA A 304 -5.11 0.01 -7.64
CA ALA A 304 -5.85 -0.38 -8.84
C ALA A 304 -5.27 -1.63 -9.54
N THR A 305 -4.00 -1.94 -9.33
CA THR A 305 -3.36 -3.17 -9.84
C THR A 305 -3.66 -4.40 -8.98
N GLY A 306 -4.04 -4.21 -7.73
CA GLY A 306 -4.19 -5.30 -6.76
C GLY A 306 -2.88 -5.99 -6.35
N TRP A 307 -1.72 -5.45 -6.68
CA TRP A 307 -0.41 -6.08 -6.39
C TRP A 307 0.11 -5.78 -4.98
N LEU A 308 -0.74 -5.37 -4.09
CA LEU A 308 -0.39 -5.08 -2.70
C LEU A 308 0.03 -6.36 -1.96
N ARG A 309 1.03 -6.24 -1.08
CA ARG A 309 1.44 -7.33 -0.17
C ARG A 309 0.31 -7.67 0.80
N PRO A 310 -0.25 -8.90 0.77
CA PRO A 310 -1.50 -9.21 1.48
C PRO A 310 -1.33 -9.42 2.99
N PHE A 311 -0.11 -9.49 3.51
CA PHE A 311 0.13 -9.70 4.94
C PHE A 311 0.37 -8.38 5.69
N LYS A 312 1.26 -7.52 5.18
CA LYS A 312 1.42 -6.13 5.61
C LYS A 312 1.43 -5.25 4.37
N GLY A 313 0.36 -4.52 4.19
CA GLY A 313 0.24 -3.61 3.08
C GLY A 313 1.29 -2.50 3.14
N LYS A 314 2.25 -2.52 2.22
CA LYS A 314 3.09 -1.37 1.89
C LYS A 314 2.47 -0.61 0.73
N GLY A 315 1.15 -0.30 0.83
CA GLY A 315 0.40 0.31 -0.26
C GLY A 315 1.02 1.59 -0.79
N ILE A 316 1.55 2.43 0.10
CA ILE A 316 2.19 3.70 -0.27
C ILE A 316 3.46 3.44 -1.11
N ASN A 317 4.36 2.60 -0.62
CA ASN A 317 5.60 2.25 -1.34
C ASN A 317 5.27 1.63 -2.70
N MET A 318 4.37 0.63 -2.72
CA MET A 318 3.95 -0.05 -3.94
C MET A 318 3.32 0.93 -4.94
N ALA A 319 2.50 1.86 -4.48
CA ALA A 319 1.88 2.84 -5.35
C ALA A 319 2.93 3.77 -5.98
N ILE A 320 3.90 4.25 -5.20
CA ILE A 320 4.99 5.10 -5.69
C ILE A 320 5.88 4.33 -6.66
N GLU A 321 6.32 3.12 -6.31
CA GLU A 321 7.19 2.30 -7.15
C GLU A 321 6.53 1.94 -8.49
N THR A 322 5.27 1.51 -8.46
CA THR A 322 4.51 1.23 -9.69
C THR A 322 4.31 2.49 -10.53
N GLY A 323 4.08 3.64 -9.90
CA GLY A 323 3.97 4.92 -10.57
C GLY A 323 5.26 5.34 -11.28
N ILE A 324 6.40 5.20 -10.61
CA ILE A 324 7.73 5.47 -11.19
C ILE A 324 8.00 4.55 -12.38
N LEU A 325 7.77 3.24 -12.23
CA LEU A 325 7.96 2.26 -13.29
C LEU A 325 7.05 2.50 -14.49
N ALA A 326 5.83 2.99 -14.26
CA ALA A 326 4.91 3.41 -15.30
C ALA A 326 5.47 4.58 -16.10
N ALA A 327 5.94 5.63 -15.43
CA ALA A 327 6.54 6.80 -16.08
C ALA A 327 7.80 6.43 -16.87
N ASP A 328 8.71 5.65 -16.27
CA ASP A 328 9.93 5.16 -16.96
C ASP A 328 9.55 4.35 -18.21
N THR A 329 8.51 3.51 -18.14
CA THR A 329 8.06 2.70 -19.27
C THR A 329 7.46 3.55 -20.39
N LEU A 330 6.63 4.53 -20.05
CA LEU A 330 6.05 5.46 -21.02
C LEU A 330 7.14 6.20 -21.79
N VAL A 331 8.17 6.67 -21.10
CA VAL A 331 9.26 7.42 -21.73
C VAL A 331 10.20 6.54 -22.55
N GLU A 332 10.52 5.35 -22.08
CA GLU A 332 11.53 4.48 -22.71
C GLU A 332 10.94 3.57 -23.80
N CYS A 333 9.68 3.17 -23.64
CA CYS A 333 9.05 2.23 -24.53
C CYS A 333 7.92 2.83 -25.37
N GLY A 334 7.43 4.03 -25.00
CA GLY A 334 6.34 4.73 -25.68
C GLY A 334 4.94 4.22 -25.30
N ILE A 335 3.94 4.57 -26.12
CA ILE A 335 2.52 4.31 -25.89
C ILE A 335 2.05 3.19 -26.80
N SER A 336 1.92 1.98 -26.29
CA SER A 336 1.32 0.84 -26.98
C SER A 336 1.05 -0.30 -26.02
N LEU A 337 0.18 -1.23 -26.38
CA LEU A 337 0.00 -2.45 -25.58
C LEU A 337 1.31 -3.22 -25.37
N ALA A 338 2.18 -3.28 -26.40
CA ALA A 338 3.48 -3.91 -26.29
C ALA A 338 4.39 -3.20 -25.30
N SER A 339 4.39 -1.86 -25.30
CA SER A 339 5.11 -1.03 -24.31
C SER A 339 4.60 -1.28 -22.88
N PHE A 340 3.28 -1.35 -22.71
CA PHE A 340 2.68 -1.57 -21.40
C PHE A 340 2.88 -3.00 -20.87
N ARG A 341 3.09 -3.99 -21.74
CA ARG A 341 3.58 -5.32 -21.33
C ARG A 341 5.00 -5.26 -20.75
N ARG A 342 5.84 -4.32 -21.21
CA ARG A 342 7.14 -4.06 -20.57
C ARG A 342 6.99 -3.54 -19.15
N TYR A 343 5.96 -2.74 -18.88
CA TYR A 343 5.64 -2.34 -17.50
C TYR A 343 5.31 -3.57 -16.62
N GLU A 344 4.54 -4.54 -17.12
CA GLU A 344 4.28 -5.78 -16.40
C GLU A 344 5.57 -6.60 -16.15
N GLU A 345 6.51 -6.61 -17.09
CA GLU A 345 7.82 -7.24 -16.89
C GLU A 345 8.65 -6.53 -15.80
N ARG A 346 8.68 -5.20 -15.82
CA ARG A 346 9.39 -4.36 -14.83
C ARG A 346 8.81 -4.50 -13.43
N THR A 347 7.51 -4.69 -13.32
CA THR A 347 6.82 -4.90 -12.03
C THR A 347 6.84 -6.35 -11.57
N ARG A 348 7.47 -7.27 -12.30
CA ARG A 348 7.49 -8.71 -11.99
C ARG A 348 7.92 -9.02 -10.57
N LEU A 349 8.96 -8.38 -10.05
CA LEU A 349 9.43 -8.61 -8.68
C LEU A 349 8.41 -8.21 -7.63
N LEU A 350 7.68 -7.10 -7.85
CA LEU A 350 6.60 -6.66 -6.98
C LEU A 350 5.44 -7.67 -6.98
N ARG A 351 5.10 -8.21 -8.15
CA ARG A 351 4.05 -9.24 -8.30
C ARG A 351 4.48 -10.58 -7.69
N GLU A 352 5.75 -10.97 -7.83
CA GLU A 352 6.29 -12.15 -7.16
C GLU A 352 6.20 -12.00 -5.64
N ASP A 353 6.51 -10.82 -5.09
CA ASP A 353 6.43 -10.57 -3.65
C ASP A 353 4.99 -10.68 -3.12
N TYR A 354 3.98 -10.34 -3.93
CA TYR A 354 2.58 -10.60 -3.63
C TYR A 354 2.32 -12.10 -3.41
N LEU A 355 2.86 -12.99 -4.25
CA LEU A 355 2.68 -14.44 -4.11
C LEU A 355 3.30 -14.96 -2.81
N TYR A 356 4.53 -14.54 -2.51
CA TYR A 356 5.20 -14.90 -1.26
C TYR A 356 4.45 -14.35 -0.03
N GLY A 357 3.93 -13.13 -0.13
CA GLY A 357 3.08 -12.55 0.91
C GLY A 357 1.78 -13.32 1.14
N THR A 358 1.17 -13.83 0.08
CA THR A 358 -0.01 -14.71 0.17
C THR A 358 0.33 -16.02 0.87
N TRP A 359 1.46 -16.62 0.54
CA TRP A 359 1.94 -17.83 1.23
C TRP A 359 2.20 -17.55 2.71
N MET A 360 2.87 -16.46 3.05
CA MET A 360 3.10 -16.06 4.44
C MET A 360 1.79 -15.91 5.21
N ARG A 361 0.81 -15.21 4.64
CA ARG A 361 -0.50 -15.05 5.25
C ARG A 361 -1.19 -16.41 5.50
N ASN A 362 -1.15 -17.32 4.53
CA ASN A 362 -1.75 -18.65 4.67
C ASN A 362 -1.01 -19.49 5.72
N LEU A 363 0.32 -19.42 5.76
CA LEU A 363 1.11 -20.10 6.81
C LEU A 363 0.78 -19.57 8.21
N CYS A 364 0.57 -18.25 8.37
CA CYS A 364 0.15 -17.69 9.64
C CYS A 364 -1.25 -18.18 10.04
N LYS A 365 -2.20 -18.27 9.09
CA LYS A 365 -3.55 -18.84 9.34
C LYS A 365 -3.48 -20.29 9.79
N VAL A 366 -2.69 -21.11 9.10
CA VAL A 366 -2.47 -22.51 9.50
C VAL A 366 -1.80 -22.57 10.86
N GLY A 367 -0.80 -21.72 11.08
CA GLY A 367 -0.09 -21.64 12.37
C GLY A 367 -1.00 -21.25 13.55
N GLU A 368 -1.99 -20.38 13.31
CA GLU A 368 -3.00 -20.04 14.32
C GLU A 368 -3.86 -21.25 14.65
N VAL A 369 -4.46 -21.88 13.63
CA VAL A 369 -5.30 -23.09 13.80
C VAL A 369 -4.54 -24.22 14.53
N MET A 370 -3.27 -24.40 14.22
CA MET A 370 -2.39 -25.41 14.84
C MET A 370 -1.87 -24.97 16.20
N GLY A 371 -1.97 -23.71 16.60
CA GLY A 371 -1.41 -23.16 17.84
C GLY A 371 0.12 -23.02 17.83
N THR A 372 0.75 -22.92 16.65
CA THR A 372 2.22 -22.87 16.51
C THR A 372 2.78 -21.44 16.56
N LEU A 373 1.95 -20.40 16.40
CA LEU A 373 2.44 -19.01 16.37
C LEU A 373 3.17 -18.61 17.65
N GLY A 374 2.64 -18.99 18.82
CA GLY A 374 3.30 -18.72 20.09
C GLY A 374 4.67 -19.42 20.21
N THR A 375 4.83 -20.62 19.65
CA THR A 375 6.12 -21.33 19.58
C THR A 375 7.12 -20.56 18.71
N VAL A 376 6.70 -20.09 17.54
CA VAL A 376 7.54 -19.26 16.65
C VAL A 376 8.01 -17.99 17.37
N LEU A 377 7.13 -17.30 18.11
CA LEU A 377 7.52 -16.12 18.89
C LEU A 377 8.51 -16.47 20.01
N SER A 378 8.35 -17.64 20.65
CA SER A 378 9.30 -18.09 21.68
C SER A 378 10.67 -18.41 21.09
N MET A 379 10.71 -19.04 19.93
CA MET A 379 11.98 -19.33 19.24
C MET A 379 12.68 -18.05 18.79
N ALA A 380 11.94 -17.06 18.32
CA ALA A 380 12.49 -15.76 17.91
C ALA A 380 13.17 -14.99 19.07
N LYS A 381 12.90 -15.34 20.33
CA LYS A 381 13.59 -14.76 21.50
C LYS A 381 15.02 -15.27 21.66
N VAL A 382 15.33 -16.43 21.09
CA VAL A 382 16.65 -17.10 21.23
C VAL A 382 17.35 -17.31 19.89
N ASP A 383 16.63 -17.25 18.77
CA ASP A 383 17.18 -17.40 17.41
C ASP A 383 17.11 -16.08 16.66
N GLN A 384 18.27 -15.49 16.37
CA GLN A 384 18.36 -14.20 15.67
C GLN A 384 17.83 -14.29 14.24
N GLY A 385 17.95 -15.43 13.57
CA GLY A 385 17.45 -15.60 12.19
C GLY A 385 15.92 -15.52 12.14
N ILE A 386 15.24 -16.18 13.09
CA ILE A 386 13.77 -16.10 13.21
C ILE A 386 13.34 -14.71 13.66
N HIS A 387 14.06 -14.08 14.58
CA HIS A 387 13.83 -12.69 14.98
C HIS A 387 13.89 -11.75 13.77
N ASP A 388 14.96 -11.82 12.98
CA ASP A 388 15.15 -10.98 11.80
C ASP A 388 14.08 -11.24 10.72
N ALA A 389 13.69 -12.50 10.53
CA ALA A 389 12.61 -12.85 9.62
C ALA A 389 11.27 -12.20 10.02
N LEU A 390 10.91 -12.29 11.32
CA LEU A 390 9.70 -11.65 11.85
C LEU A 390 9.80 -10.14 11.78
N PHE A 391 10.94 -9.55 12.17
CA PHE A 391 11.15 -8.10 12.05
C PHE A 391 10.95 -7.63 10.60
N ASN A 392 11.61 -8.25 9.64
CA ASN A 392 11.51 -7.89 8.23
C ASN A 392 10.08 -8.09 7.67
N ALA A 393 9.39 -9.14 8.11
CA ALA A 393 8.00 -9.37 7.72
C ALA A 393 7.07 -8.27 8.25
N VAL A 394 7.18 -7.91 9.53
CA VAL A 394 6.31 -6.92 10.19
C VAL A 394 6.69 -5.48 9.82
N SER A 395 7.97 -5.15 9.77
CA SER A 395 8.44 -3.81 9.37
C SER A 395 8.31 -3.57 7.87
N GLY A 396 8.40 -4.64 7.09
CA GLY A 396 8.44 -4.58 5.64
C GLY A 396 9.76 -4.07 5.08
N HIS A 397 10.87 -4.15 5.82
CA HIS A 397 12.19 -3.73 5.35
C HIS A 397 12.71 -4.60 4.20
N ASP A 398 12.34 -5.88 4.18
CA ASP A 398 12.73 -6.79 3.10
C ASP A 398 11.51 -7.37 2.37
N SER A 399 11.71 -7.89 1.18
CA SER A 399 10.67 -8.59 0.43
C SER A 399 10.34 -9.93 1.07
N PHE A 400 9.10 -10.38 0.95
CA PHE A 400 8.74 -11.73 1.41
C PHE A 400 9.50 -12.82 0.66
N ARG A 401 9.78 -12.60 -0.63
CA ARG A 401 10.62 -13.49 -1.43
C ARG A 401 12.00 -13.68 -0.78
N ASN A 402 12.65 -12.60 -0.35
CA ASN A 402 13.96 -12.66 0.29
C ASN A 402 13.86 -13.32 1.67
N ILE A 403 12.82 -13.00 2.45
CA ILE A 403 12.57 -13.63 3.75
C ILE A 403 12.44 -15.14 3.58
N PHE A 404 11.60 -15.60 2.64
CA PHE A 404 11.47 -17.03 2.36
C PHE A 404 12.79 -17.68 1.94
N ARG A 405 13.53 -17.08 1.00
CA ARG A 405 14.81 -17.62 0.51
C ARG A 405 15.87 -17.72 1.60
N ARG A 406 15.88 -16.76 2.52
CA ARG A 406 16.90 -16.66 3.58
C ARG A 406 16.58 -17.51 4.80
N TYR A 407 15.32 -17.55 5.21
CA TYR A 407 14.90 -18.11 6.49
C TYR A 407 13.99 -19.34 6.40
N ALA A 408 13.22 -19.57 5.33
CA ALA A 408 12.39 -20.77 5.17
C ALA A 408 13.24 -21.99 4.74
N ARG A 409 14.22 -22.35 5.56
CA ARG A 409 15.06 -23.52 5.34
C ARG A 409 14.43 -24.76 5.99
N PRO A 410 14.59 -25.97 5.41
CA PRO A 410 14.04 -27.20 6.00
C PRO A 410 14.41 -27.41 7.48
N ALA A 411 15.63 -27.04 7.85
CA ALA A 411 16.09 -27.12 9.25
C ALA A 411 15.24 -26.23 10.17
N VAL A 412 14.96 -24.99 9.80
CA VAL A 412 14.14 -24.07 10.62
C VAL A 412 12.72 -24.61 10.78
N LEU A 413 12.14 -25.17 9.71
CA LEU A 413 10.80 -25.77 9.76
C LEU A 413 10.79 -27.02 10.67
N ALA A 414 11.83 -27.85 10.61
CA ALA A 414 12.00 -29.01 11.48
C ALA A 414 12.13 -28.59 12.95
N ASP A 415 12.91 -27.54 13.24
CA ASP A 415 13.09 -27.01 14.59
C ASP A 415 11.78 -26.43 15.15
N VAL A 416 10.99 -25.73 14.34
CA VAL A 416 9.65 -25.25 14.74
C VAL A 416 8.74 -26.43 15.09
N ALA A 417 8.70 -27.45 14.23
CA ALA A 417 7.89 -28.65 14.47
C ALA A 417 8.33 -29.40 15.74
N TRP A 418 9.64 -29.57 15.93
CA TRP A 418 10.20 -30.22 17.11
C TRP A 418 9.88 -29.49 18.41
N ASN A 419 10.09 -28.17 18.45
CA ASN A 419 9.78 -27.33 19.60
C ASN A 419 8.27 -27.33 19.92
N TYR A 420 7.43 -27.31 18.91
CA TYR A 420 5.98 -27.39 19.07
C TYR A 420 5.55 -28.73 19.71
N LEU A 421 6.08 -29.85 19.23
CA LEU A 421 5.79 -31.17 19.79
C LEU A 421 6.27 -31.29 21.25
N ASN A 422 7.42 -30.74 21.59
CA ASN A 422 7.94 -30.72 22.94
C ASN A 422 7.12 -29.82 23.88
N ASP A 423 6.68 -28.66 23.42
CA ASP A 423 5.80 -27.77 24.20
C ASP A 423 4.44 -28.44 24.50
N ARG A 424 3.88 -29.18 23.56
CA ARG A 424 2.66 -29.98 23.80
C ARG A 424 2.87 -31.08 24.81
N ARG A 425 3.99 -31.83 24.72
CA ARG A 425 4.33 -32.89 25.69
C ARG A 425 4.54 -32.39 27.13
N ARG A 426 4.96 -31.15 27.30
CA ARG A 426 5.14 -30.51 28.62
C ARG A 426 3.84 -29.99 29.23
N LYS A 427 2.81 -29.82 28.43
CA LYS A 427 1.49 -29.31 28.86
C LYS A 427 0.46 -30.42 29.05
N ALA A 428 0.73 -31.64 28.53
CA ALA A 428 -0.03 -32.85 28.76
C ALA A 428 0.54 -33.63 29.97
#